data_6bce3b334198d09fb8ae7a9191d75337
#
_entry.id   6bce3b334198d09fb8ae7a9191d75337
#
_cell.length_a   1.000
_cell.length_b   1.000
_cell.length_c   1.000
_cell.angle_alpha   90.00
_cell.angle_beta   90.00
_cell.angle_gamma   90.00
#
_symmetry.space_group_name_H-M   'P 1'
#
loop_
_entity.id
_entity.type
_entity.pdbx_description
1 polymer ?
#
loop_
_entity_poly.entity_id
_entity_poly.type
_entity_poly.pdbx_seq_one_letter_code
_entity_poly.pdbx_strand_id
1 'polypeptide(L)'
;MSSKLRVGVAGPVGSGKTALVETFCIGLKKKYQVAVVTNDIYTKEDANFLIKKKVLDEGRIVGVETGGCPHTAIREDCSLNKNAVVELENKYNPLDFIFVESGGDNLAASFSPELVDLSIYVIDVSAGDKIPRKGGPGITRSDLLLINKIDLAEMVGANLNIMEDDTNFMRNGNPWFFTNLCSGKGVDEVLKYLEAQIPKI
;
A
#
# COMPACT_ATOMS: atom_id res chain seq x y z
N MET A 1 22.84 12.33 2.38
CA MET A 1 21.39 12.50 2.11
C MET A 1 20.70 11.30 2.74
N SER A 2 19.68 11.49 3.57
CA SER A 2 18.93 10.36 4.15
C SER A 2 18.29 9.57 3.03
N SER A 3 18.51 8.27 3.01
CA SER A 3 17.95 7.34 2.02
C SER A 3 16.51 6.99 2.41
N LYS A 4 15.58 7.90 2.17
CA LYS A 4 14.15 7.67 2.38
C LYS A 4 13.54 6.85 1.26
N LEU A 5 12.54 6.05 1.58
CA LEU A 5 11.74 5.29 0.64
C LEU A 5 10.27 5.71 0.72
N ARG A 6 9.73 6.24 -0.37
CA ARG A 6 8.30 6.54 -0.51
C ARG A 6 7.60 5.35 -1.09
N VAL A 7 6.64 4.79 -0.34
CA VAL A 7 5.95 3.56 -0.71
C VAL A 7 4.47 3.84 -0.95
N GLY A 8 4.02 3.67 -2.18
CA GLY A 8 2.61 3.74 -2.54
C GLY A 8 1.88 2.44 -2.21
N VAL A 9 0.72 2.54 -1.59
CA VAL A 9 -0.17 1.40 -1.30
C VAL A 9 -1.50 1.65 -2.00
N ALA A 10 -1.81 0.85 -3.02
CA ALA A 10 -3.05 0.93 -3.81
C ALA A 10 -3.81 -0.39 -3.81
N GLY A 11 -5.04 -0.36 -4.29
CA GLY A 11 -5.91 -1.54 -4.40
C GLY A 11 -7.38 -1.20 -4.20
N PRO A 12 -8.29 -2.14 -4.50
CA PRO A 12 -9.74 -1.95 -4.36
C PRO A 12 -10.17 -1.57 -2.94
N VAL A 13 -11.34 -0.96 -2.84
CA VAL A 13 -11.97 -0.71 -1.54
C VAL A 13 -12.15 -2.04 -0.81
N GLY A 14 -11.79 -2.05 0.47
CA GLY A 14 -11.90 -3.24 1.31
C GLY A 14 -10.79 -4.28 1.13
N SER A 15 -9.82 -4.11 0.23
CA SER A 15 -8.71 -5.08 0.05
C SER A 15 -7.76 -5.18 1.26
N GLY A 16 -7.76 -4.18 2.14
CA GLY A 16 -6.94 -4.15 3.35
C GLY A 16 -5.74 -3.20 3.28
N LYS A 17 -5.78 -2.17 2.42
CA LYS A 17 -4.71 -1.16 2.30
C LYS A 17 -4.38 -0.51 3.63
N THR A 18 -5.38 0.06 4.31
CA THR A 18 -5.21 0.75 5.61
C THR A 18 -4.68 -0.19 6.68
N ALA A 19 -5.17 -1.46 6.71
CA ALA A 19 -4.64 -2.48 7.61
C ALA A 19 -3.19 -2.85 7.30
N LEU A 20 -2.79 -2.82 6.03
CA LEU A 20 -1.40 -3.03 5.62
C LEU A 20 -0.51 -1.87 6.07
N VAL A 21 -0.96 -0.63 5.88
CA VAL A 21 -0.25 0.58 6.35
C VAL A 21 -0.11 0.56 7.89
N GLU A 22 -1.17 0.20 8.62
CA GLU A 22 -1.12 -0.03 10.08
C GLU A 22 -0.03 -1.05 10.42
N THR A 23 -0.03 -2.20 9.75
CA THR A 23 0.94 -3.29 9.96
C THR A 23 2.37 -2.83 9.72
N PHE A 24 2.61 -2.07 8.64
CA PHE A 24 3.94 -1.51 8.35
C PHE A 24 4.39 -0.52 9.42
N CYS A 25 3.51 0.39 9.83
CA CYS A 25 3.83 1.35 10.89
C CYS A 25 4.22 0.64 12.20
N ILE A 26 3.46 -0.37 12.60
CA ILE A 26 3.72 -1.14 13.83
C ILE A 26 5.04 -1.91 13.72
N GLY A 27 5.29 -2.57 12.59
CA GLY A 27 6.47 -3.39 12.36
C GLY A 27 7.77 -2.57 12.25
N LEU A 28 7.69 -1.38 11.65
CA LEU A 28 8.86 -0.58 11.31
C LEU A 28 9.20 0.52 12.31
N LYS A 29 8.21 1.10 13.03
CA LYS A 29 8.42 2.28 13.90
C LYS A 29 9.45 2.13 15.03
N LYS A 30 9.79 0.90 15.42
CA LYS A 30 10.81 0.65 16.45
C LYS A 30 12.24 0.84 15.92
N LYS A 31 12.43 0.71 14.61
CA LYS A 31 13.73 0.70 13.95
C LYS A 31 13.91 1.88 12.99
N TYR A 32 12.80 2.40 12.44
CA TYR A 32 12.78 3.40 11.40
C TYR A 32 11.87 4.58 11.73
N GLN A 33 12.18 5.73 11.16
CA GLN A 33 11.33 6.91 11.21
C GLN A 33 10.29 6.81 10.09
N VAL A 34 9.02 6.70 10.47
CA VAL A 34 7.90 6.42 9.56
C VAL A 34 6.92 7.59 9.57
N ALA A 35 6.36 7.92 8.41
CA ALA A 35 5.23 8.82 8.25
C ALA A 35 4.21 8.26 7.24
N VAL A 36 2.98 8.76 7.25
CA VAL A 36 1.87 8.28 6.41
C VAL A 36 1.11 9.45 5.81
N VAL A 37 0.79 9.34 4.52
CA VAL A 37 -0.21 10.15 3.83
C VAL A 37 -1.32 9.20 3.38
N THR A 38 -2.57 9.46 3.78
CA THR A 38 -3.75 8.77 3.26
C THR A 38 -4.50 9.68 2.31
N ASN A 39 -5.02 9.12 1.24
CA ASN A 39 -5.71 9.84 0.20
C ASN A 39 -7.13 9.31 0.06
N ASP A 40 -8.13 10.16 0.24
CA ASP A 40 -9.54 9.83 0.02
C ASP A 40 -10.26 10.99 -0.68
N ILE A 41 -11.45 10.71 -1.24
CA ILE A 41 -12.20 11.69 -2.02
C ILE A 41 -12.83 12.76 -1.12
N TYR A 42 -13.50 12.34 -0.04
CA TYR A 42 -14.37 13.19 0.78
C TYR A 42 -14.08 13.15 2.27
N THR A 43 -13.20 12.26 2.73
CA THR A 43 -13.01 11.99 4.14
C THR A 43 -11.55 11.85 4.52
N LYS A 44 -11.26 11.90 5.81
CA LYS A 44 -9.97 11.55 6.39
C LYS A 44 -10.10 10.30 7.28
N GLU A 45 -11.05 9.40 6.93
CA GLU A 45 -11.36 8.25 7.79
C GLU A 45 -10.16 7.34 7.98
N ASP A 46 -9.39 7.06 6.92
CA ASP A 46 -8.20 6.21 7.02
C ASP A 46 -7.12 6.85 7.90
N ALA A 47 -6.88 8.18 7.77
CA ALA A 47 -5.98 8.89 8.66
C ALA A 47 -6.48 8.86 10.11
N ASN A 48 -7.77 9.15 10.33
CA ASN A 48 -8.39 9.13 11.65
C ASN A 48 -8.35 7.73 12.28
N PHE A 49 -8.53 6.68 11.49
CA PHE A 49 -8.40 5.30 11.95
C PHE A 49 -6.98 5.03 12.46
N LEU A 50 -5.96 5.36 11.70
CA LEU A 50 -4.55 5.16 12.08
C LEU A 50 -4.17 5.99 13.33
N ILE A 51 -4.66 7.25 13.41
CA ILE A 51 -4.46 8.12 14.59
C ILE A 51 -5.14 7.50 15.82
N LYS A 52 -6.38 7.06 15.70
CA LYS A 52 -7.16 6.42 16.77
C LYS A 52 -6.49 5.15 17.30
N LYS A 53 -5.87 4.39 16.42
CA LYS A 53 -5.08 3.20 16.73
C LYS A 53 -3.70 3.53 17.33
N LYS A 54 -3.29 4.80 17.34
CA LYS A 54 -1.99 5.25 17.85
C LYS A 54 -0.81 4.48 17.21
N VAL A 55 -0.92 4.24 15.90
CA VAL A 55 0.11 3.50 15.15
C VAL A 55 1.40 4.32 15.07
N LEU A 56 1.28 5.63 14.94
CA LEU A 56 2.34 6.66 14.99
C LEU A 56 1.85 7.86 15.80
N ASP A 57 2.74 8.82 16.06
CA ASP A 57 2.37 10.15 16.57
C ASP A 57 1.46 10.85 15.55
N GLU A 58 0.40 11.52 16.00
CA GLU A 58 -0.63 12.13 15.16
C GLU A 58 -0.04 13.02 14.06
N GLY A 59 0.96 13.85 14.38
CA GLY A 59 1.60 14.74 13.41
C GLY A 59 2.38 14.01 12.28
N ARG A 60 2.54 12.70 12.34
CA ARG A 60 3.18 11.86 11.31
C ARG A 60 2.16 11.22 10.36
N ILE A 61 0.88 11.46 10.55
CA ILE A 61 -0.21 10.94 9.73
C ILE A 61 -0.99 12.13 9.16
N VAL A 62 -1.05 12.23 7.84
CA VAL A 62 -1.73 13.31 7.12
C VAL A 62 -2.80 12.71 6.22
N GLY A 63 -4.06 13.12 6.41
CA GLY A 63 -5.15 12.80 5.50
C GLY A 63 -5.32 13.90 4.46
N VAL A 64 -5.30 13.53 3.17
CA VAL A 64 -5.51 14.42 2.02
C VAL A 64 -6.89 14.14 1.42
N GLU A 65 -7.74 15.18 1.38
CA GLU A 65 -9.02 15.15 0.68
C GLU A 65 -8.82 15.68 -0.74
N THR A 66 -9.09 14.86 -1.74
CA THR A 66 -8.78 15.20 -3.14
C THR A 66 -9.95 15.83 -3.89
N GLY A 67 -11.16 15.72 -3.35
CA GLY A 67 -12.38 16.31 -3.94
C GLY A 67 -12.74 15.76 -5.32
N GLY A 68 -12.01 14.78 -5.83
CA GLY A 68 -12.17 14.22 -7.17
C GLY A 68 -11.69 12.78 -7.26
N CYS A 69 -11.41 12.32 -8.48
CA CYS A 69 -11.01 10.94 -8.73
C CYS A 69 -9.69 10.59 -8.00
N PRO A 70 -9.66 9.55 -7.14
CA PRO A 70 -8.46 9.16 -6.41
C PRO A 70 -7.28 8.79 -7.30
N HIS A 71 -7.55 8.24 -8.49
CA HIS A 71 -6.51 7.90 -9.47
C HIS A 71 -5.75 9.13 -9.97
N THR A 72 -6.49 10.21 -10.26
CA THR A 72 -5.90 11.48 -10.69
C THR A 72 -4.94 12.00 -9.62
N ALA A 73 -5.35 11.94 -8.34
CA ALA A 73 -4.58 12.47 -7.23
C ALA A 73 -3.29 11.71 -6.90
N ILE A 74 -3.12 10.50 -7.39
CA ILE A 74 -1.89 9.73 -7.20
C ILE A 74 -1.03 9.62 -8.48
N ARG A 75 -1.56 10.06 -9.62
CA ARG A 75 -0.90 9.91 -10.92
C ARG A 75 -0.83 11.20 -11.74
N GLU A 76 -1.96 11.67 -12.32
CA GLU A 76 -1.98 12.79 -13.28
C GLU A 76 -1.76 14.13 -12.59
N ASP A 77 -2.38 14.37 -11.43
CA ASP A 77 -2.20 15.56 -10.60
C ASP A 77 -1.99 15.15 -9.14
N CYS A 78 -0.80 14.70 -8.85
CA CYS A 78 -0.42 14.29 -7.50
C CYS A 78 0.07 15.45 -6.60
N SER A 79 -0.16 16.69 -6.99
CA SER A 79 0.36 17.88 -6.31
C SER A 79 -0.02 17.97 -4.83
N LEU A 80 -1.28 17.68 -4.49
CA LEU A 80 -1.74 17.69 -3.08
C LEU A 80 -1.01 16.66 -2.22
N ASN A 81 -0.91 15.42 -2.72
CA ASN A 81 -0.20 14.36 -2.02
C ASN A 81 1.30 14.63 -1.93
N LYS A 82 1.89 15.16 -3.00
CA LYS A 82 3.30 15.56 -3.05
C LYS A 82 3.62 16.65 -2.04
N ASN A 83 2.75 17.65 -1.90
CA ASN A 83 2.90 18.71 -0.90
C ASN A 83 2.85 18.13 0.52
N ALA A 84 1.90 17.24 0.82
CA ALA A 84 1.82 16.58 2.13
C ALA A 84 3.08 15.75 2.44
N VAL A 85 3.62 15.03 1.44
CA VAL A 85 4.89 14.30 1.56
C VAL A 85 6.05 15.25 1.88
N VAL A 86 6.17 16.36 1.14
CA VAL A 86 7.24 17.35 1.34
C VAL A 86 7.13 18.02 2.72
N GLU A 87 5.93 18.33 3.19
CA GLU A 87 5.70 18.87 4.54
C GLU A 87 6.17 17.91 5.63
N LEU A 88 5.83 16.61 5.50
CA LEU A 88 6.30 15.58 6.42
C LEU A 88 7.83 15.44 6.39
N GLU A 89 8.42 15.46 5.22
CA GLU A 89 9.89 15.41 5.04
C GLU A 89 10.61 16.59 5.70
N ASN A 90 10.05 17.78 5.60
CA ASN A 90 10.62 18.99 6.22
C ASN A 90 10.45 18.98 7.74
N LYS A 91 9.32 18.48 8.24
CA LYS A 91 9.01 18.45 9.65
C LYS A 91 9.74 17.36 10.42
N TYR A 92 9.95 16.20 9.80
CA TYR A 92 10.49 15.00 10.44
C TYR A 92 11.74 14.50 9.69
N ASN A 93 12.83 15.22 9.77
CA ASN A 93 14.10 14.81 9.14
C ASN A 93 15.07 14.26 10.21
N PRO A 94 15.60 13.01 10.07
CA PRO A 94 15.39 12.10 8.93
C PRO A 94 14.06 11.35 8.98
N LEU A 95 13.54 10.97 7.80
CA LEU A 95 12.51 9.96 7.59
C LEU A 95 13.10 8.82 6.78
N ASP A 96 12.78 7.58 7.16
CA ASP A 96 13.21 6.38 6.43
C ASP A 96 12.11 5.89 5.50
N PHE A 97 10.84 5.93 5.96
CA PHE A 97 9.69 5.51 5.18
C PHE A 97 8.58 6.56 5.18
N ILE A 98 7.98 6.76 4.01
CA ILE A 98 6.73 7.49 3.85
C ILE A 98 5.76 6.60 3.09
N PHE A 99 4.68 6.17 3.72
CA PHE A 99 3.61 5.44 3.06
C PHE A 99 2.59 6.41 2.49
N VAL A 100 2.21 6.21 1.22
CA VAL A 100 1.14 6.96 0.55
C VAL A 100 0.04 5.98 0.19
N GLU A 101 -1.06 6.01 0.93
CA GLU A 101 -2.22 5.17 0.66
C GLU A 101 -3.15 5.84 -0.35
N SER A 102 -3.54 5.13 -1.40
CA SER A 102 -4.55 5.61 -2.37
C SER A 102 -5.97 5.44 -1.82
N GLY A 103 -6.89 6.26 -2.24
CA GLY A 103 -8.33 5.95 -2.18
C GLY A 103 -8.62 4.66 -2.93
N GLY A 104 -9.71 3.96 -2.62
CA GLY A 104 -10.02 2.67 -3.27
C GLY A 104 -10.10 2.75 -4.80
N ASP A 105 -9.57 1.78 -5.50
CA ASP A 105 -9.51 1.72 -6.96
C ASP A 105 -9.94 0.35 -7.53
N ASN A 106 -9.98 0.22 -8.85
CA ASN A 106 -10.49 -0.94 -9.58
C ASN A 106 -9.44 -1.58 -10.51
N LEU A 107 -8.29 -1.96 -10.02
CA LEU A 107 -7.17 -2.61 -10.74
C LEU A 107 -6.40 -1.68 -11.70
N ALA A 108 -6.84 -0.44 -11.88
CA ALA A 108 -6.24 0.51 -12.84
C ALA A 108 -5.23 1.45 -12.19
N ALA A 109 -5.21 1.55 -10.87
CA ALA A 109 -4.35 2.50 -10.19
C ALA A 109 -2.87 2.22 -10.42
N SER A 110 -2.14 3.28 -10.68
CA SER A 110 -0.69 3.30 -10.67
C SER A 110 -0.23 4.65 -10.13
N PHE A 111 0.79 4.64 -9.31
CA PHE A 111 1.36 5.87 -8.78
C PHE A 111 2.23 6.61 -9.81
N SER A 112 2.27 7.94 -9.70
CA SER A 112 3.30 8.73 -10.35
C SER A 112 4.68 8.41 -9.74
N PRO A 113 5.73 8.24 -10.57
CA PRO A 113 7.11 8.07 -10.07
C PRO A 113 7.64 9.33 -9.36
N GLU A 114 6.97 10.47 -9.51
CA GLU A 114 7.28 11.67 -8.73
C GLU A 114 6.77 11.61 -7.28
N LEU A 115 5.76 10.79 -7.03
CA LEU A 115 5.12 10.67 -5.73
C LEU A 115 5.72 9.55 -4.89
N VAL A 116 6.00 8.40 -5.50
CA VAL A 116 6.52 7.22 -4.81
C VAL A 116 7.68 6.56 -5.56
N ASP A 117 8.57 5.93 -4.81
CA ASP A 117 9.73 5.20 -5.30
C ASP A 117 9.41 3.71 -5.53
N LEU A 118 8.41 3.19 -4.79
CA LEU A 118 7.97 1.80 -4.82
C LEU A 118 6.45 1.73 -4.68
N SER A 119 5.81 0.88 -5.46
CA SER A 119 4.37 0.66 -5.45
C SER A 119 3.98 -0.73 -4.98
N ILE A 120 3.09 -0.82 -3.99
CA ILE A 120 2.46 -2.06 -3.53
C ILE A 120 1.00 -2.04 -3.97
N TYR A 121 0.56 -3.12 -4.61
CA TYR A 121 -0.83 -3.31 -4.95
C TYR A 121 -1.45 -4.43 -4.12
N VAL A 122 -2.61 -4.18 -3.53
CA VAL A 122 -3.29 -5.14 -2.64
C VAL A 122 -4.61 -5.55 -3.26
N ILE A 123 -4.76 -6.83 -3.56
CA ILE A 123 -6.05 -7.47 -3.86
C ILE A 123 -6.39 -8.43 -2.73
N ASP A 124 -7.61 -8.95 -2.71
CA ASP A 124 -8.00 -9.95 -1.72
C ASP A 124 -8.84 -11.07 -2.34
N VAL A 125 -8.93 -12.20 -1.64
CA VAL A 125 -9.62 -13.39 -2.13
C VAL A 125 -11.13 -13.22 -2.24
N SER A 126 -11.73 -12.25 -1.53
CA SER A 126 -13.19 -12.05 -1.56
C SER A 126 -13.71 -11.51 -2.89
N ALA A 127 -12.82 -10.92 -3.69
CA ALA A 127 -13.14 -10.48 -5.06
C ALA A 127 -13.18 -11.64 -6.08
N GLY A 128 -12.83 -12.86 -5.64
CA GLY A 128 -12.85 -14.09 -6.43
C GLY A 128 -11.48 -14.47 -7.00
N ASP A 129 -11.30 -15.77 -7.25
CA ASP A 129 -10.03 -16.34 -7.69
C ASP A 129 -9.58 -15.90 -9.10
N LYS A 130 -10.49 -15.32 -9.88
CA LYS A 130 -10.21 -14.84 -11.24
C LYS A 130 -9.57 -13.45 -11.31
N ILE A 131 -9.42 -12.76 -10.17
CA ILE A 131 -8.89 -11.40 -10.17
C ILE A 131 -7.47 -11.33 -10.74
N PRO A 132 -6.51 -12.17 -10.38
CA PRO A 132 -5.16 -12.09 -10.95
C PRO A 132 -5.16 -12.16 -12.48
N ARG A 133 -5.91 -13.08 -13.09
CA ARG A 133 -5.96 -13.26 -14.57
C ARG A 133 -6.61 -12.11 -15.31
N LYS A 134 -7.44 -11.28 -14.63
CA LYS A 134 -7.98 -10.06 -15.24
C LYS A 134 -6.88 -9.03 -15.55
N GLY A 135 -5.77 -9.10 -14.85
CA GLY A 135 -4.65 -8.19 -15.04
C GLY A 135 -4.98 -6.76 -14.64
N GLY A 136 -4.40 -5.83 -15.38
CA GLY A 136 -4.43 -4.40 -15.08
C GLY A 136 -3.11 -3.92 -14.48
N PRO A 137 -2.83 -2.60 -14.55
CA PRO A 137 -1.55 -2.05 -14.12
C PRO A 137 -1.19 -2.36 -12.66
N GLY A 138 -2.17 -2.35 -11.77
CA GLY A 138 -1.97 -2.68 -10.36
C GLY A 138 -1.42 -4.10 -10.17
N ILE A 139 -1.94 -5.08 -10.90
CA ILE A 139 -1.49 -6.48 -10.82
C ILE A 139 -0.17 -6.67 -11.56
N THR A 140 -0.05 -6.15 -12.78
CA THR A 140 1.06 -6.50 -13.68
C THR A 140 2.29 -5.63 -13.52
N ARG A 141 2.17 -4.40 -13.01
CA ARG A 141 3.23 -3.39 -13.02
C ARG A 141 3.64 -2.87 -11.64
N SER A 142 2.87 -3.14 -10.58
CA SER A 142 3.31 -2.80 -9.22
C SER A 142 4.61 -3.51 -8.88
N ASP A 143 5.47 -2.89 -8.08
CA ASP A 143 6.72 -3.50 -7.65
C ASP A 143 6.46 -4.73 -6.78
N LEU A 144 5.41 -4.68 -5.95
CA LEU A 144 4.94 -5.80 -5.14
C LEU A 144 3.42 -5.95 -5.25
N LEU A 145 2.94 -7.18 -5.45
CA LEU A 145 1.52 -7.53 -5.35
C LEU A 145 1.26 -8.34 -4.07
N LEU A 146 0.21 -7.98 -3.34
CA LEU A 146 -0.27 -8.77 -2.20
C LEU A 146 -1.67 -9.33 -2.48
N ILE A 147 -1.86 -10.61 -2.20
CA ILE A 147 -3.17 -11.27 -2.20
C ILE A 147 -3.54 -11.53 -0.74
N ASN A 148 -4.41 -10.66 -0.22
CA ASN A 148 -4.75 -10.62 1.20
C ASN A 148 -5.98 -11.44 1.54
N LYS A 149 -6.25 -11.61 2.85
CA LYS A 149 -7.40 -12.31 3.45
C LYS A 149 -7.51 -13.77 3.02
N ILE A 150 -6.37 -14.46 2.86
CA ILE A 150 -6.35 -15.84 2.38
C ILE A 150 -7.10 -16.84 3.30
N ASP A 151 -7.34 -16.45 4.54
CA ASP A 151 -8.21 -17.18 5.48
C ASP A 151 -9.67 -17.25 5.04
N LEU A 152 -10.14 -16.31 4.24
CA LEU A 152 -11.49 -16.28 3.72
C LEU A 152 -11.66 -17.10 2.43
N ALA A 153 -10.59 -17.63 1.85
CA ALA A 153 -10.61 -18.25 0.53
C ALA A 153 -11.68 -19.38 0.42
N GLU A 154 -11.70 -20.28 1.39
CA GLU A 154 -12.69 -21.37 1.42
C GLU A 154 -14.13 -20.84 1.56
N MET A 155 -14.34 -19.83 2.42
CA MET A 155 -15.66 -19.23 2.68
C MET A 155 -16.24 -18.53 1.46
N VAL A 156 -15.40 -17.95 0.63
CA VAL A 156 -15.83 -17.23 -0.59
C VAL A 156 -15.71 -18.08 -1.86
N GLY A 157 -15.31 -19.34 -1.71
CA GLY A 157 -15.13 -20.27 -2.84
C GLY A 157 -13.95 -19.90 -3.75
N ALA A 158 -12.96 -19.20 -3.25
CA ALA A 158 -11.75 -18.84 -4.02
C ALA A 158 -10.71 -19.96 -3.92
N ASN A 159 -10.12 -20.33 -5.07
CA ASN A 159 -9.07 -21.34 -5.12
C ASN A 159 -7.69 -20.67 -5.15
N LEU A 160 -6.92 -20.82 -4.07
CA LEU A 160 -5.59 -20.20 -3.95
C LEU A 160 -4.60 -20.73 -4.98
N ASN A 161 -4.66 -22.00 -5.39
CA ASN A 161 -3.77 -22.54 -6.42
C ASN A 161 -4.05 -21.88 -7.79
N ILE A 162 -5.32 -21.63 -8.12
CA ILE A 162 -5.68 -20.90 -9.35
C ILE A 162 -5.14 -19.47 -9.26
N MET A 163 -5.29 -18.80 -8.11
CA MET A 163 -4.77 -17.43 -7.93
C MET A 163 -3.25 -17.38 -8.03
N GLU A 164 -2.55 -18.39 -7.51
CA GLU A 164 -1.10 -18.53 -7.60
C GLU A 164 -0.64 -18.68 -9.05
N ASP A 165 -1.22 -19.63 -9.80
CA ASP A 165 -0.88 -19.89 -11.20
C ASP A 165 -1.11 -18.64 -12.07
N ASP A 166 -2.29 -18.02 -11.92
CA ASP A 166 -2.63 -16.80 -12.65
C ASP A 166 -1.71 -15.63 -12.28
N THR A 167 -1.37 -15.49 -11.00
CA THR A 167 -0.47 -14.43 -10.54
C THR A 167 0.93 -14.63 -11.08
N ASN A 168 1.46 -15.84 -11.02
CA ASN A 168 2.77 -16.15 -11.59
C ASN A 168 2.82 -15.85 -13.08
N PHE A 169 1.77 -16.19 -13.83
CA PHE A 169 1.66 -15.88 -15.24
C PHE A 169 1.63 -14.37 -15.51
N MET A 170 0.76 -13.65 -14.79
CA MET A 170 0.54 -12.21 -15.03
C MET A 170 1.69 -11.34 -14.52
N ARG A 171 2.39 -11.76 -13.48
CA ARG A 171 3.51 -11.03 -12.87
C ARG A 171 4.85 -11.28 -13.57
N ASN A 172 4.98 -12.39 -14.30
CA ASN A 172 6.18 -12.73 -15.08
C ASN A 172 7.49 -12.59 -14.26
N GLY A 173 7.50 -13.13 -13.04
CA GLY A 173 8.66 -13.11 -12.13
C GLY A 173 8.72 -11.89 -11.18
N ASN A 174 7.85 -10.90 -11.31
CA ASN A 174 7.76 -9.82 -10.32
C ASN A 174 7.24 -10.35 -8.97
N PRO A 175 7.75 -9.81 -7.83
CA PRO A 175 7.45 -10.36 -6.51
C PRO A 175 5.98 -10.18 -6.11
N TRP A 176 5.45 -11.20 -5.44
CA TRP A 176 4.12 -11.16 -4.85
C TRP A 176 4.03 -12.11 -3.65
N PHE A 177 3.09 -11.87 -2.73
CA PHE A 177 2.88 -12.70 -1.56
C PHE A 177 1.40 -12.92 -1.26
N PHE A 178 1.08 -14.09 -0.73
CA PHE A 178 -0.16 -14.33 0.00
C PHE A 178 -0.04 -13.76 1.40
N THR A 179 -1.08 -13.05 1.87
CA THR A 179 -1.12 -12.47 3.21
C THR A 179 -2.45 -12.71 3.93
N ASN A 180 -2.37 -12.76 5.24
CA ASN A 180 -3.49 -12.56 6.15
C ASN A 180 -3.05 -11.58 7.23
N LEU A 181 -3.41 -10.31 7.06
CA LEU A 181 -2.99 -9.24 7.96
C LEU A 181 -3.54 -9.40 9.38
N CYS A 182 -4.68 -10.10 9.55
CA CYS A 182 -5.26 -10.36 10.88
C CYS A 182 -4.43 -11.36 11.70
N SER A 183 -3.92 -12.42 11.05
CA SER A 183 -3.10 -13.44 11.71
C SER A 183 -1.60 -13.16 11.66
N GLY A 184 -1.18 -12.21 10.83
CA GLY A 184 0.23 -11.91 10.57
C GLY A 184 0.88 -12.83 9.52
N LYS A 185 0.15 -13.75 8.89
CA LYS A 185 0.72 -14.64 7.86
C LYS A 185 1.19 -13.84 6.64
N GLY A 186 2.43 -14.05 6.22
CA GLY A 186 3.07 -13.37 5.09
C GLY A 186 3.59 -11.96 5.42
N VAL A 187 3.34 -11.43 6.63
CA VAL A 187 3.73 -10.07 7.01
C VAL A 187 5.24 -9.92 7.12
N ASP A 188 5.92 -10.90 7.71
CA ASP A 188 7.38 -10.85 7.90
C ASP A 188 8.12 -10.83 6.56
N GLU A 189 7.62 -11.56 5.56
CA GLU A 189 8.18 -11.58 4.19
C GLU A 189 8.04 -10.22 3.54
N VAL A 190 6.88 -9.58 3.68
CA VAL A 190 6.62 -8.25 3.14
C VAL A 190 7.48 -7.19 3.82
N LEU A 191 7.63 -7.23 5.15
CA LEU A 191 8.50 -6.31 5.89
C LEU A 191 9.96 -6.46 5.48
N LYS A 192 10.46 -7.70 5.36
CA LYS A 192 11.81 -7.98 4.85
C LYS A 192 12.01 -7.47 3.43
N TYR A 193 11.01 -7.65 2.57
CA TYR A 193 11.04 -7.10 1.21
C TYR A 193 11.21 -5.58 1.24
N LEU A 194 10.40 -4.86 2.05
CA LEU A 194 10.49 -3.41 2.19
C LEU A 194 11.85 -2.95 2.72
N GLU A 195 12.35 -3.59 3.77
CA GLU A 195 13.66 -3.26 4.35
C GLU A 195 14.80 -3.44 3.34
N ALA A 196 14.69 -4.42 2.45
CA ALA A 196 15.67 -4.65 1.40
C ALA A 196 15.67 -3.58 0.28
N GLN A 197 14.57 -2.81 0.16
CA GLN A 197 14.44 -1.73 -0.83
C GLN A 197 15.01 -0.39 -0.34
N ILE A 198 15.30 -0.25 0.95
CA ILE A 198 15.93 0.98 1.47
C ILE A 198 17.27 1.17 0.76
N PRO A 199 17.53 2.33 0.12
CA PRO A 199 18.80 2.59 -0.52
C PRO A 199 19.95 2.46 0.49
N LYS A 200 20.89 1.57 0.20
CA LYS A 200 22.11 1.44 1.03
C LYS A 200 23.02 2.62 0.69
N ILE A 201 23.40 3.38 1.72
CA ILE A 201 24.38 4.47 1.62
C ILE A 201 25.78 3.89 1.46
#